data_7dd7e6807ea87ecebfb6ff078a6f9fea
#
_entry.id   7dd7e6807ea87ecebfb6ff078a6f9fea
#
_cell.length_a   1.000
_cell.length_b   1.000
_cell.length_c   1.000
_cell.angle_alpha   90.00
_cell.angle_beta   90.00
_cell.angle_gamma   90.00
#
_symmetry.space_group_name_H-M   'P 1'
#
loop_
_entity.id
_entity.type
_entity.pdbx_description
1 polymer ?
#
loop_
_entity_poly.entity_id
_entity_poly.type
_entity_poly.pdbx_seq_one_letter_code
_entity_poly.pdbx_strand_id
1 'polypeptide(L)'
;MKHRLHMRWLAGLFAVATIFSSFGTGSLPQVNSISNAMFSAFGIQQYITGAVLSVLLGLIVIGGIKRIAQVTEKLVPFMAVVYLLGAFSILAYNYQHILPSFISVFSNIFSGTAATGGFLGATVVWAFNRGVNRGLFSNEAGQGSAPIAHAAAKTEEPVSEGMVALLEPFIDTIVICSITGLVLLSSGTWLKKFENKFQQADTVVLSGAYHESDPDGKSAVSEHVLGNKPLPFYTGSLEVRNGQILNTDITLLHARSFADSVRVKEGKEVLFSGTLSVRDGRIELPMNKERAVYLTGKSLLHSAPLSTEAFKKGFLGDWGQFIIPFSLLLFAFSTTIAWSYYGDRAVTYLWGTKYVRIYHVIYIVGFF
;
A
#
# COMPACT_ATOMS: atom_id res chain seq x y z
N MET A 1 -1.90 -31.57 6.54
CA MET A 1 -0.54 -31.82 7.04
C MET A 1 -0.53 -32.90 8.14
N LYS A 2 -1.17 -32.69 9.31
CA LYS A 2 -1.10 -33.65 10.44
C LYS A 2 -1.63 -35.05 10.08
N HIS A 3 -2.82 -35.16 9.51
CA HIS A 3 -3.50 -36.43 9.29
C HIS A 3 -3.23 -37.05 7.92
N ARG A 4 -3.05 -36.28 6.86
CA ARG A 4 -2.84 -36.78 5.49
C ARG A 4 -1.36 -36.99 5.15
N LEU A 5 -0.48 -36.07 5.52
CA LEU A 5 0.96 -36.16 5.25
C LEU A 5 1.75 -36.72 6.43
N HIS A 6 1.10 -37.03 7.56
CA HIS A 6 1.74 -37.47 8.81
C HIS A 6 2.90 -36.59 9.31
N MET A 7 3.02 -35.33 8.79
CA MET A 7 4.08 -34.38 9.13
C MET A 7 3.60 -33.39 10.20
N ARG A 8 3.64 -33.81 11.46
CA ARG A 8 3.20 -32.97 12.60
C ARG A 8 4.08 -31.71 12.77
N TRP A 9 5.38 -31.85 12.56
CA TRP A 9 6.33 -30.75 12.67
C TRP A 9 6.03 -29.63 11.64
N LEU A 10 5.71 -30.00 10.41
CA LEU A 10 5.37 -29.05 9.34
C LEU A 10 4.06 -28.29 9.65
N ALA A 11 3.07 -28.98 10.23
CA ALA A 11 1.84 -28.36 10.67
C ALA A 11 2.09 -27.37 11.82
N GLY A 12 3.00 -27.71 12.75
CA GLY A 12 3.43 -26.79 13.81
C GLY A 12 4.14 -25.57 13.28
N LEU A 13 5.11 -25.75 12.36
CA LEU A 13 5.83 -24.66 11.70
C LEU A 13 4.86 -23.71 10.97
N PHE A 14 3.92 -24.28 10.20
CA PHE A 14 2.89 -23.49 9.51
C PHE A 14 2.02 -22.68 10.49
N ALA A 15 1.59 -23.28 11.59
CA ALA A 15 0.77 -22.59 12.58
C ALA A 15 1.54 -21.42 13.25
N VAL A 16 2.82 -21.63 13.58
CA VAL A 16 3.68 -20.56 14.12
C VAL A 16 3.84 -19.43 13.09
N ALA A 17 4.16 -19.78 11.83
CA ALA A 17 4.26 -18.80 10.75
C ALA A 17 2.95 -18.01 10.55
N THR A 18 1.79 -18.68 10.62
CA THR A 18 0.47 -18.04 10.52
C THR A 18 0.24 -17.02 11.63
N ILE A 19 0.64 -17.32 12.86
CA ILE A 19 0.52 -16.37 13.97
C ILE A 19 1.36 -15.11 13.71
N PHE A 20 2.62 -15.26 13.31
CA PHE A 20 3.47 -14.10 12.97
C PHE A 20 2.93 -13.33 11.76
N SER A 21 2.45 -14.02 10.73
CA SER A 21 1.84 -13.39 9.56
C SER A 21 0.56 -12.64 9.90
N SER A 22 -0.23 -13.09 10.89
CA SER A 22 -1.45 -12.37 11.28
C SER A 22 -1.14 -10.97 11.82
N PHE A 23 -0.01 -10.78 12.50
CA PHE A 23 0.47 -9.47 12.90
C PHE A 23 1.18 -8.73 11.75
N GLY A 24 2.14 -9.39 11.09
CA GLY A 24 3.02 -8.78 10.10
C GLY A 24 2.34 -8.38 8.81
N THR A 25 1.47 -9.22 8.26
CA THR A 25 0.75 -8.95 7.00
C THR A 25 -0.71 -8.60 7.19
N GLY A 26 -1.35 -9.21 8.18
CA GLY A 26 -2.79 -9.07 8.40
C GLY A 26 -3.20 -7.85 9.22
N SER A 27 -2.33 -7.31 10.07
CA SER A 27 -2.66 -6.25 11.03
C SER A 27 -1.90 -4.95 10.79
N LEU A 28 -0.59 -4.95 10.99
CA LEU A 28 0.23 -3.75 10.99
C LEU A 28 0.18 -2.91 9.70
N PRO A 29 0.32 -3.50 8.48
CA PRO A 29 0.23 -2.72 7.26
C PRO A 29 -1.17 -2.15 7.03
N GLN A 30 -2.20 -2.88 7.47
CA GLN A 30 -3.59 -2.48 7.28
C GLN A 30 -3.92 -1.24 8.12
N VAL A 31 -3.63 -1.27 9.43
CA VAL A 31 -3.88 -0.11 10.30
C VAL A 31 -3.05 1.10 9.90
N ASN A 32 -1.80 0.90 9.50
CA ASN A 32 -0.96 1.99 9.00
C ASN A 32 -1.54 2.62 7.72
N SER A 33 -1.99 1.80 6.77
CA SER A 33 -2.60 2.28 5.52
C SER A 33 -3.90 3.05 5.77
N ILE A 34 -4.78 2.52 6.64
CA ILE A 34 -6.02 3.20 7.02
C ILE A 34 -5.72 4.53 7.70
N SER A 35 -4.83 4.52 8.71
CA SER A 35 -4.51 5.70 9.49
C SER A 35 -3.90 6.81 8.65
N ASN A 36 -3.01 6.46 7.72
CA ASN A 36 -2.44 7.40 6.76
C ASN A 36 -3.49 7.96 5.79
N ALA A 37 -4.38 7.11 5.29
CA ALA A 37 -5.45 7.54 4.38
C ALA A 37 -6.45 8.48 5.09
N MET A 38 -6.84 8.16 6.33
CA MET A 38 -7.74 8.99 7.13
C MET A 38 -7.09 10.32 7.51
N PHE A 39 -5.80 10.31 7.83
CA PHE A 39 -5.05 11.54 8.08
C PHE A 39 -4.96 12.42 6.83
N SER A 40 -4.62 11.84 5.69
CA SER A 40 -4.51 12.57 4.42
C SER A 40 -5.84 13.16 3.94
N ALA A 41 -6.95 12.40 4.06
CA ALA A 41 -8.24 12.81 3.53
C ALA A 41 -9.03 13.71 4.47
N PHE A 42 -8.94 13.48 5.79
CA PHE A 42 -9.82 14.10 6.79
C PHE A 42 -9.05 14.82 7.91
N GLY A 43 -7.71 14.77 7.94
CA GLY A 43 -6.90 15.36 8.99
C GLY A 43 -7.00 14.64 10.34
N ILE A 44 -7.60 13.44 10.39
CA ILE A 44 -7.79 12.67 11.63
C ILE A 44 -6.44 12.12 12.07
N GLN A 45 -6.05 12.41 13.30
CA GLN A 45 -4.78 11.94 13.87
C GLN A 45 -4.71 10.41 13.87
N GLN A 46 -3.57 9.87 13.50
CA GLN A 46 -3.38 8.42 13.31
C GLN A 46 -3.72 7.61 14.55
N TYR A 47 -3.34 8.09 15.76
CA TYR A 47 -3.66 7.43 17.01
C TYR A 47 -5.17 7.40 17.32
N ILE A 48 -5.94 8.39 16.87
CA ILE A 48 -7.41 8.39 17.04
C ILE A 48 -8.01 7.31 16.14
N THR A 49 -7.57 7.24 14.89
CA THR A 49 -8.01 6.18 13.95
C THR A 49 -7.65 4.80 14.50
N GLY A 50 -6.40 4.62 14.98
CA GLY A 50 -5.96 3.37 15.60
C GLY A 50 -6.81 2.97 16.82
N ALA A 51 -7.09 3.90 17.74
CA ALA A 51 -7.89 3.64 18.92
C ALA A 51 -9.33 3.22 18.56
N VAL A 52 -10.00 3.96 17.68
CA VAL A 52 -11.36 3.65 17.24
C VAL A 52 -11.43 2.28 16.58
N LEU A 53 -10.52 2.01 15.66
CA LEU A 53 -10.49 0.73 14.95
C LEU A 53 -10.12 -0.44 15.88
N SER A 54 -9.24 -0.26 16.86
CA SER A 54 -8.90 -1.29 17.84
C SER A 54 -10.11 -1.67 18.70
N VAL A 55 -10.90 -0.68 19.10
CA VAL A 55 -12.15 -0.93 19.85
C VAL A 55 -13.15 -1.70 18.97
N LEU A 56 -13.36 -1.27 17.72
CA LEU A 56 -14.25 -1.96 16.78
C LEU A 56 -13.78 -3.38 16.49
N LEU A 57 -12.49 -3.58 16.28
CA LEU A 57 -11.88 -4.89 16.09
C LEU A 57 -12.12 -5.78 17.30
N GLY A 58 -11.90 -5.26 18.50
CA GLY A 58 -12.15 -5.97 19.75
C GLY A 58 -13.59 -6.43 19.90
N LEU A 59 -14.56 -5.54 19.61
CA LEU A 59 -15.97 -5.87 19.65
C LEU A 59 -16.35 -7.00 18.67
N ILE A 60 -15.69 -7.09 17.52
CA ILE A 60 -15.96 -8.11 16.52
C ILE A 60 -15.28 -9.43 16.88
N VAL A 61 -13.97 -9.38 17.16
CA VAL A 61 -13.11 -10.56 17.35
C VAL A 61 -13.50 -11.32 18.63
N ILE A 62 -13.84 -10.63 19.72
CA ILE A 62 -14.30 -11.26 20.97
C ILE A 62 -15.59 -12.06 20.76
N GLY A 63 -16.42 -11.67 19.79
CA GLY A 63 -17.63 -12.42 19.41
C GLY A 63 -17.36 -13.71 18.63
N GLY A 64 -16.11 -13.98 18.27
CA GLY A 64 -15.66 -15.19 17.57
C GLY A 64 -16.14 -15.30 16.14
N ILE A 65 -15.93 -16.48 15.52
CA ILE A 65 -16.15 -16.70 14.08
C ILE A 65 -17.58 -16.35 13.61
N LYS A 66 -18.61 -16.58 14.42
CA LYS A 66 -19.98 -16.26 14.02
C LYS A 66 -20.17 -14.75 13.80
N ARG A 67 -19.61 -13.94 14.70
CA ARG A 67 -19.69 -12.48 14.61
C ARG A 67 -18.82 -11.95 13.48
N ILE A 68 -17.63 -12.51 13.32
CA ILE A 68 -16.74 -12.21 12.20
C ILE A 68 -17.47 -12.43 10.88
N ALA A 69 -18.06 -13.60 10.68
CA ALA A 69 -18.80 -13.93 9.46
C ALA A 69 -19.99 -12.98 9.21
N GLN A 70 -20.79 -12.68 10.23
CA GLN A 70 -21.93 -11.76 10.11
C GLN A 70 -21.54 -10.33 9.73
N VAL A 71 -20.40 -9.86 10.22
CA VAL A 71 -19.88 -8.53 9.88
C VAL A 71 -19.33 -8.51 8.47
N THR A 72 -18.47 -9.47 8.12
CA THR A 72 -17.82 -9.54 6.80
C THR A 72 -18.82 -9.80 5.67
N GLU A 73 -19.83 -10.63 5.90
CA GLU A 73 -20.91 -10.91 4.92
C GLU A 73 -21.62 -9.65 4.42
N LYS A 74 -21.79 -8.65 5.29
CA LYS A 74 -22.44 -7.37 4.93
C LYS A 74 -21.43 -6.33 4.46
N LEU A 75 -20.29 -6.26 5.10
CA LEU A 75 -19.27 -5.24 4.87
C LEU A 75 -18.61 -5.42 3.50
N VAL A 76 -18.28 -6.66 3.12
CA VAL A 76 -17.55 -6.96 1.87
C VAL A 76 -18.37 -6.60 0.62
N PRO A 77 -19.63 -7.03 0.46
CA PRO A 77 -20.41 -6.62 -0.71
C PRO A 77 -20.64 -5.10 -0.77
N PHE A 78 -20.88 -4.46 0.38
CA PHE A 78 -21.08 -3.01 0.44
C PHE A 78 -19.83 -2.25 -0.04
N MET A 79 -18.66 -2.61 0.46
CA MET A 79 -17.40 -1.97 0.05
C MET A 79 -17.11 -2.18 -1.44
N ALA A 80 -17.36 -3.40 -1.95
CA ALA A 80 -17.15 -3.72 -3.36
C ALA A 80 -18.07 -2.88 -4.27
N VAL A 81 -19.35 -2.73 -3.91
CA VAL A 81 -20.29 -1.89 -4.66
C VAL A 81 -19.85 -0.43 -4.67
N VAL A 82 -19.49 0.15 -3.52
CA VAL A 82 -19.03 1.55 -3.44
C VAL A 82 -17.80 1.77 -4.30
N TYR A 83 -16.82 0.86 -4.20
CA TYR A 83 -15.59 0.94 -4.98
C TYR A 83 -15.86 0.81 -6.50
N LEU A 84 -16.63 -0.19 -6.92
CA LEU A 84 -16.94 -0.43 -8.32
C LEU A 84 -17.76 0.71 -8.94
N LEU A 85 -18.74 1.26 -8.24
CA LEU A 85 -19.49 2.44 -8.71
C LEU A 85 -18.54 3.63 -8.94
N GLY A 86 -17.62 3.88 -8.01
CA GLY A 86 -16.60 4.90 -8.17
C GLY A 86 -15.69 4.63 -9.37
N ALA A 87 -15.17 3.42 -9.50
CA ALA A 87 -14.29 3.01 -10.58
C ALA A 87 -14.99 3.11 -11.96
N PHE A 88 -16.20 2.60 -12.09
CA PHE A 88 -16.98 2.70 -13.33
C PHE A 88 -17.33 4.14 -13.69
N SER A 89 -17.58 5.00 -12.70
CA SER A 89 -17.78 6.44 -12.92
C SER A 89 -16.58 7.08 -13.62
N ILE A 90 -15.36 6.70 -13.22
CA ILE A 90 -14.12 7.23 -13.82
C ILE A 90 -13.89 6.64 -15.20
N LEU A 91 -14.09 5.34 -15.37
CA LEU A 91 -13.96 4.69 -16.67
C LEU A 91 -14.96 5.24 -17.67
N ALA A 92 -16.20 5.48 -17.27
CA ALA A 92 -17.21 6.10 -18.13
C ALA A 92 -16.84 7.53 -18.52
N TYR A 93 -16.27 8.31 -17.58
CA TYR A 93 -15.80 9.67 -17.88
C TYR A 93 -14.61 9.67 -18.84
N ASN A 94 -13.70 8.73 -18.69
CA ASN A 94 -12.47 8.60 -19.48
C ASN A 94 -12.57 7.50 -20.56
N TYR A 95 -13.75 7.18 -21.06
CA TYR A 95 -13.99 6.02 -21.95
C TYR A 95 -13.10 6.00 -23.19
N GLN A 96 -12.76 7.17 -23.73
CA GLN A 96 -11.89 7.30 -24.90
C GLN A 96 -10.45 6.83 -24.65
N HIS A 97 -10.02 6.85 -23.39
CA HIS A 97 -8.67 6.44 -22.99
C HIS A 97 -8.58 4.97 -22.56
N ILE A 98 -9.70 4.25 -22.48
CA ILE A 98 -9.71 2.84 -22.03
C ILE A 98 -8.95 1.96 -23.03
N LEU A 99 -9.35 1.98 -24.29
CA LEU A 99 -8.72 1.16 -25.32
C LEU A 99 -7.24 1.50 -25.54
N PRO A 100 -6.85 2.79 -25.67
CA PRO A 100 -5.43 3.16 -25.74
C PRO A 100 -4.63 2.69 -24.51
N SER A 101 -5.18 2.80 -23.32
CA SER A 101 -4.54 2.33 -22.08
C SER A 101 -4.34 0.82 -22.09
N PHE A 102 -5.35 0.07 -22.50
CA PHE A 102 -5.27 -1.38 -22.60
C PHE A 102 -4.19 -1.82 -23.62
N ILE A 103 -4.18 -1.21 -24.80
CA ILE A 103 -3.17 -1.47 -25.84
C ILE A 103 -1.77 -1.12 -25.31
N SER A 104 -1.62 0.00 -24.59
CA SER A 104 -0.33 0.42 -24.04
C SER A 104 0.27 -0.58 -23.05
N VAL A 105 -0.55 -1.29 -22.27
CA VAL A 105 -0.06 -2.34 -21.38
C VAL A 105 0.65 -3.42 -22.17
N PHE A 106 0.02 -3.93 -23.24
CA PHE A 106 0.60 -5.02 -24.04
C PHE A 106 1.77 -4.55 -24.91
N SER A 107 1.69 -3.37 -25.52
CA SER A 107 2.78 -2.86 -26.36
C SER A 107 4.05 -2.55 -25.56
N ASN A 108 3.90 -2.04 -24.35
CA ASN A 108 5.03 -1.67 -23.49
C ASN A 108 5.68 -2.87 -22.78
N ILE A 109 5.00 -4.02 -22.65
CA ILE A 109 5.61 -5.23 -22.09
C ILE A 109 6.85 -5.66 -22.85
N PHE A 110 6.84 -5.51 -24.19
CA PHE A 110 7.91 -5.99 -25.06
C PHE A 110 8.86 -4.89 -25.54
N SER A 111 8.51 -3.61 -25.40
CA SER A 111 9.29 -2.50 -25.94
C SER A 111 10.40 -1.98 -25.01
N GLY A 112 10.47 -2.44 -23.78
CA GLY A 112 11.43 -1.94 -22.78
C GLY A 112 11.24 -0.46 -22.40
N THR A 113 10.26 0.24 -23.00
CA THR A 113 9.94 1.64 -22.75
C THR A 113 9.08 1.87 -21.51
N ALA A 114 9.01 0.89 -20.61
CA ALA A 114 8.31 1.01 -19.33
C ALA A 114 8.76 2.22 -18.48
N ALA A 115 9.86 2.87 -18.89
CA ALA A 115 10.38 4.10 -18.30
C ALA A 115 9.62 5.38 -18.74
N THR A 116 8.66 5.29 -19.67
CA THR A 116 7.96 6.49 -20.18
C THR A 116 7.09 7.20 -19.17
N GLY A 117 6.78 6.55 -18.04
CA GLY A 117 5.96 7.14 -16.97
C GLY A 117 6.72 8.01 -15.96
N GLY A 118 8.00 8.30 -16.18
CA GLY A 118 8.78 9.12 -15.24
C GLY A 118 9.31 8.37 -14.01
N PHE A 119 8.86 7.13 -13.72
CA PHE A 119 9.45 6.30 -12.67
C PHE A 119 10.81 5.78 -13.09
N LEU A 120 11.84 6.19 -12.36
CA LEU A 120 13.22 5.78 -12.60
C LEU A 120 13.42 4.29 -12.36
N GLY A 121 14.18 3.64 -13.24
CA GLY A 121 14.53 2.23 -13.12
C GLY A 121 13.35 1.27 -13.25
N ALA A 122 12.27 1.63 -13.93
CA ALA A 122 11.19 0.71 -14.24
C ALA A 122 11.58 -0.16 -15.45
N THR A 123 12.02 -1.39 -15.17
CA THR A 123 12.29 -2.41 -16.21
C THR A 123 11.15 -3.42 -16.29
N VAL A 124 11.08 -4.17 -17.41
CA VAL A 124 10.12 -5.27 -17.58
C VAL A 124 10.27 -6.30 -16.44
N VAL A 125 11.49 -6.68 -16.10
CA VAL A 125 11.77 -7.65 -15.01
C VAL A 125 11.28 -7.11 -13.67
N TRP A 126 11.55 -5.83 -13.38
CA TRP A 126 11.08 -5.20 -12.15
C TRP A 126 9.55 -5.13 -12.11
N ALA A 127 8.90 -4.72 -13.21
CA ALA A 127 7.44 -4.64 -13.32
C ALA A 127 6.80 -6.01 -13.16
N PHE A 128 7.35 -7.05 -13.82
CA PHE A 128 6.89 -8.42 -13.69
C PHE A 128 6.99 -8.92 -12.24
N ASN A 129 8.15 -8.77 -11.61
CA ASN A 129 8.34 -9.17 -10.22
C ASN A 129 7.37 -8.45 -9.27
N ARG A 130 7.14 -7.16 -9.47
CA ARG A 130 6.18 -6.39 -8.66
C ARG A 130 4.75 -6.83 -8.92
N GLY A 131 4.38 -7.07 -10.17
CA GLY A 131 3.05 -7.55 -10.54
C GLY A 131 2.74 -8.93 -9.94
N VAL A 132 3.65 -9.90 -10.10
CA VAL A 132 3.50 -11.25 -9.53
C VAL A 132 3.41 -11.19 -8.01
N ASN A 133 4.33 -10.48 -7.35
CA ASN A 133 4.30 -10.34 -5.89
C ASN A 133 3.00 -9.72 -5.39
N ARG A 134 2.48 -8.69 -6.08
CA ARG A 134 1.22 -8.07 -5.69
C ARG A 134 0.02 -8.98 -5.93
N GLY A 135 -0.03 -9.70 -7.05
CA GLY A 135 -1.09 -10.66 -7.34
C GLY A 135 -1.15 -11.78 -6.29
N LEU A 136 -0.01 -12.39 -5.97
CA LEU A 136 0.07 -13.43 -4.93
C LEU A 136 -0.34 -12.93 -3.55
N PHE A 137 -0.01 -11.67 -3.24
CA PHE A 137 -0.34 -11.07 -1.94
C PHE A 137 -1.82 -10.67 -1.85
N SER A 138 -2.42 -10.23 -2.94
CA SER A 138 -3.81 -9.75 -2.99
C SER A 138 -4.82 -10.85 -2.67
N ASN A 139 -4.70 -12.01 -3.32
CA ASN A 139 -5.63 -13.13 -3.18
C ASN A 139 -5.13 -14.26 -2.27
N GLU A 140 -4.02 -14.04 -1.56
CA GLU A 140 -3.39 -15.02 -0.67
C GLU A 140 -3.01 -16.37 -1.36
N ALA A 141 -3.00 -16.39 -2.70
CA ALA A 141 -2.67 -17.58 -3.47
C ALA A 141 -1.23 -18.04 -3.18
N GLY A 142 -1.10 -19.30 -2.77
CA GLY A 142 0.19 -19.88 -2.40
C GLY A 142 0.68 -19.56 -0.98
N GLN A 143 0.04 -18.65 -0.26
CA GLN A 143 0.36 -18.37 1.16
C GLN A 143 -0.19 -19.43 2.12
N GLY A 144 -1.25 -20.16 1.70
CA GLY A 144 -1.88 -21.20 2.51
C GLY A 144 -2.86 -20.67 3.55
N SER A 145 -3.14 -19.38 3.61
CA SER A 145 -4.08 -18.74 4.54
C SER A 145 -5.53 -18.89 4.11
N ALA A 146 -5.85 -18.70 2.83
CA ALA A 146 -7.21 -18.86 2.29
C ALA A 146 -7.89 -20.19 2.69
N PRO A 147 -7.23 -21.37 2.65
CA PRO A 147 -7.82 -22.61 3.10
C PRO A 147 -8.28 -22.63 4.57
N ILE A 148 -7.76 -21.74 5.43
CA ILE A 148 -8.20 -21.64 6.83
C ILE A 148 -9.61 -21.04 6.90
N ALA A 149 -9.91 -20.04 6.04
CA ALA A 149 -11.25 -19.47 5.92
C ALA A 149 -12.23 -20.49 5.32
N HIS A 150 -11.86 -21.08 4.20
CA HIS A 150 -12.70 -22.06 3.49
C HIS A 150 -13.01 -23.30 4.35
N ALA A 151 -12.10 -23.68 5.26
CA ALA A 151 -12.35 -24.77 6.22
C ALA A 151 -13.46 -24.46 7.22
N ALA A 152 -13.90 -23.22 7.36
CA ALA A 152 -15.02 -22.81 8.22
C ALA A 152 -16.36 -22.80 7.49
N ALA A 153 -16.37 -22.97 6.18
CA ALA A 153 -17.58 -22.98 5.37
C ALA A 153 -18.50 -24.16 5.75
N LYS A 154 -19.80 -23.90 5.71
CA LYS A 154 -20.81 -24.94 5.89
C LYS A 154 -21.19 -25.45 4.52
N THR A 155 -20.59 -26.55 4.13
CA THR A 155 -20.86 -27.22 2.85
C THR A 155 -21.09 -28.70 3.08
N GLU A 156 -21.95 -29.29 2.29
CA GLU A 156 -22.18 -30.74 2.32
C GLU A 156 -21.04 -31.48 1.60
N GLU A 157 -20.47 -30.86 0.56
CA GLU A 157 -19.40 -31.42 -0.24
C GLU A 157 -18.18 -30.50 -0.30
N PRO A 158 -16.97 -31.01 0.03
CA PRO A 158 -15.73 -30.22 -0.05
C PRO A 158 -15.44 -29.66 -1.44
N VAL A 159 -15.91 -30.32 -2.50
CA VAL A 159 -15.70 -29.89 -3.90
C VAL A 159 -16.44 -28.57 -4.17
N SER A 160 -17.65 -28.41 -3.64
CA SER A 160 -18.43 -27.17 -3.79
C SER A 160 -17.67 -25.97 -3.23
N GLU A 161 -17.07 -26.11 -2.05
CA GLU A 161 -16.26 -25.04 -1.45
C GLU A 161 -14.97 -24.79 -2.26
N GLY A 162 -14.35 -25.86 -2.78
CA GLY A 162 -13.20 -25.73 -3.68
C GLY A 162 -13.51 -24.94 -4.95
N MET A 163 -14.71 -25.10 -5.52
CA MET A 163 -15.16 -24.32 -6.68
C MET A 163 -15.37 -22.85 -6.33
N VAL A 164 -15.91 -22.54 -5.14
CA VAL A 164 -16.04 -21.16 -4.66
C VAL A 164 -14.66 -20.53 -4.48
N ALA A 165 -13.70 -21.27 -3.91
CA ALA A 165 -12.33 -20.81 -3.71
C ALA A 165 -11.61 -20.45 -5.03
N LEU A 166 -11.97 -21.06 -6.16
CA LEU A 166 -11.43 -20.70 -7.48
C LEU A 166 -11.90 -19.30 -7.95
N LEU A 167 -13.06 -18.83 -7.49
CA LEU A 167 -13.56 -17.50 -7.85
C LEU A 167 -12.80 -16.36 -7.16
N GLU A 168 -12.17 -16.61 -6.02
CA GLU A 168 -11.45 -15.61 -5.26
C GLU A 168 -10.34 -14.93 -6.10
N PRO A 169 -9.33 -15.65 -6.62
CA PRO A 169 -8.29 -15.03 -7.44
C PRO A 169 -8.84 -14.46 -8.75
N PHE A 170 -9.89 -15.03 -9.31
CA PHE A 170 -10.52 -14.50 -10.52
C PHE A 170 -11.16 -13.13 -10.25
N ILE A 171 -12.00 -13.02 -9.23
CA ILE A 171 -12.69 -11.76 -8.90
C ILE A 171 -11.68 -10.70 -8.44
N ASP A 172 -10.79 -11.05 -7.52
CA ASP A 172 -9.84 -10.10 -6.96
C ASP A 172 -8.81 -9.65 -8.00
N THR A 173 -8.10 -10.59 -8.63
CA THR A 173 -6.97 -10.26 -9.48
C THR A 173 -7.40 -9.93 -10.91
N ILE A 174 -8.26 -10.73 -11.54
CA ILE A 174 -8.65 -10.50 -12.93
C ILE A 174 -9.65 -9.35 -13.03
N VAL A 175 -10.67 -9.30 -12.17
CA VAL A 175 -11.72 -8.26 -12.28
C VAL A 175 -11.30 -6.98 -11.56
N ILE A 176 -11.12 -7.00 -10.25
CA ILE A 176 -10.90 -5.79 -9.44
C ILE A 176 -9.57 -5.12 -9.76
N CYS A 177 -8.47 -5.88 -9.83
CA CYS A 177 -7.16 -5.31 -10.13
C CYS A 177 -7.09 -4.76 -11.57
N SER A 178 -7.74 -5.41 -12.56
CA SER A 178 -7.79 -4.89 -13.94
C SER A 178 -8.61 -3.61 -14.03
N ILE A 179 -9.75 -3.54 -13.35
CA ILE A 179 -10.56 -2.31 -13.27
C ILE A 179 -9.73 -1.19 -12.63
N THR A 180 -9.06 -1.45 -11.52
CA THR A 180 -8.19 -0.47 -10.85
C THR A 180 -7.06 -0.01 -11.75
N GLY A 181 -6.39 -0.95 -12.43
CA GLY A 181 -5.33 -0.64 -13.39
C GLY A 181 -5.82 0.26 -14.52
N LEU A 182 -6.98 -0.06 -15.10
CA LEU A 182 -7.59 0.77 -16.15
C LEU A 182 -7.99 2.17 -15.65
N VAL A 183 -8.50 2.29 -14.44
CA VAL A 183 -8.78 3.60 -13.81
C VAL A 183 -7.51 4.44 -13.73
N LEU A 184 -6.42 3.86 -13.21
CA LEU A 184 -5.15 4.56 -13.08
C LEU A 184 -4.58 4.99 -14.44
N LEU A 185 -4.59 4.09 -15.42
CA LEU A 185 -4.04 4.33 -16.75
C LEU A 185 -4.89 5.34 -17.54
N SER A 186 -6.21 5.15 -17.60
CA SER A 186 -7.12 6.00 -18.36
C SER A 186 -7.24 7.42 -17.81
N SER A 187 -7.06 7.61 -16.49
CA SER A 187 -7.03 8.93 -15.86
C SER A 187 -5.80 9.76 -16.20
N GLY A 188 -4.71 9.15 -16.66
CA GLY A 188 -3.43 9.80 -16.95
C GLY A 188 -2.71 10.38 -15.73
N THR A 189 -3.18 10.12 -14.51
CA THR A 189 -2.59 10.66 -13.27
C THR A 189 -1.19 10.11 -12.99
N TRP A 190 -0.91 8.89 -13.40
CA TRP A 190 0.38 8.22 -13.22
C TRP A 190 1.55 8.87 -13.97
N LEU A 191 1.26 9.75 -14.95
CA LEU A 191 2.25 10.51 -15.73
C LEU A 191 2.61 11.86 -15.08
N LYS A 192 1.87 12.30 -14.08
CA LYS A 192 1.96 13.65 -13.53
C LYS A 192 2.56 13.66 -12.14
N LYS A 193 3.39 14.66 -11.88
CA LYS A 193 3.87 14.97 -10.53
C LYS A 193 2.84 15.81 -9.81
N PHE A 194 2.56 15.45 -8.57
CA PHE A 194 1.62 16.15 -7.69
C PHE A 194 2.35 16.68 -6.46
N GLU A 195 1.88 17.79 -5.95
CA GLU A 195 2.32 18.31 -4.66
C GLU A 195 1.97 17.30 -3.56
N ASN A 196 2.96 16.89 -2.80
CA ASN A 196 2.74 15.93 -1.71
C ASN A 196 3.77 16.12 -0.59
N LYS A 197 3.48 15.53 0.56
CA LYS A 197 4.42 15.44 1.67
C LYS A 197 5.31 14.22 1.44
N PHE A 198 6.62 14.44 1.45
CA PHE A 198 7.58 13.37 1.20
C PHE A 198 7.70 12.45 2.40
N GLN A 199 7.61 11.16 2.13
CA GLN A 199 7.89 10.13 3.12
C GLN A 199 9.41 9.97 3.24
N GLN A 200 9.93 9.99 4.45
CA GLN A 200 11.38 9.88 4.69
C GLN A 200 11.96 8.58 4.13
N ALA A 201 11.21 7.49 4.20
CA ALA A 201 11.63 6.18 3.67
C ALA A 201 11.80 6.16 2.15
N ASP A 202 11.06 6.99 1.42
CA ASP A 202 11.05 7.07 -0.04
C ASP A 202 11.86 8.25 -0.58
N THR A 203 12.52 9.01 0.31
CA THR A 203 13.33 10.18 -0.03
C THR A 203 14.81 9.83 0.01
N VAL A 204 15.51 10.13 -1.09
CA VAL A 204 16.94 9.89 -1.23
C VAL A 204 17.63 11.14 -1.77
N VAL A 205 18.78 11.48 -1.20
CA VAL A 205 19.65 12.58 -1.65
C VAL A 205 20.91 12.00 -2.27
N LEU A 206 21.13 12.28 -3.55
CA LEU A 206 22.35 11.90 -4.28
C LEU A 206 23.31 13.08 -4.33
N SER A 207 24.61 12.77 -4.33
CA SER A 207 25.65 13.75 -4.67
C SER A 207 25.68 13.97 -6.17
N GLY A 208 25.75 15.24 -6.58
CA GLY A 208 25.73 15.66 -7.99
C GLY A 208 24.39 16.21 -8.42
N ALA A 209 24.44 17.20 -9.32
CA ALA A 209 23.26 17.85 -9.90
C ALA A 209 22.79 17.07 -11.14
N TYR A 210 21.85 16.17 -10.98
CA TYR A 210 21.20 15.47 -12.10
C TYR A 210 19.84 16.11 -12.37
N HIS A 211 19.50 16.29 -13.64
CA HIS A 211 18.24 16.90 -14.04
C HIS A 211 17.41 15.93 -14.87
N GLU A 212 16.10 15.94 -14.68
CA GLU A 212 15.17 15.10 -15.44
C GLU A 212 15.12 15.46 -16.91
N SER A 213 15.39 16.72 -17.26
CA SER A 213 15.48 17.24 -18.63
C SER A 213 16.75 16.84 -19.36
N ASP A 214 17.79 16.40 -18.63
CA ASP A 214 19.03 15.90 -19.19
C ASP A 214 18.93 14.37 -19.39
N PRO A 215 18.97 13.87 -20.66
CA PRO A 215 18.89 12.45 -20.94
C PRO A 215 19.98 11.61 -20.26
N ASP A 216 21.20 12.13 -20.18
CA ASP A 216 22.34 11.42 -19.59
C ASP A 216 22.20 11.37 -18.06
N GLY A 217 21.82 12.50 -17.44
CA GLY A 217 21.52 12.57 -16.00
C GLY A 217 20.35 11.66 -15.61
N LYS A 218 19.28 11.65 -16.38
CA LYS A 218 18.14 10.77 -16.18
C LYS A 218 18.52 9.29 -16.31
N SER A 219 19.34 8.94 -17.30
CA SER A 219 19.84 7.59 -17.51
C SER A 219 20.73 7.14 -16.35
N ALA A 220 21.67 7.98 -15.90
CA ALA A 220 22.56 7.68 -14.78
C ALA A 220 21.78 7.40 -13.49
N VAL A 221 20.79 8.23 -13.17
CA VAL A 221 19.94 8.04 -11.99
C VAL A 221 19.06 6.79 -12.14
N SER A 222 18.57 6.49 -13.35
CA SER A 222 17.80 5.27 -13.63
C SER A 222 18.63 4.01 -13.37
N GLU A 223 19.87 3.97 -13.87
CA GLU A 223 20.82 2.87 -13.64
C GLU A 223 21.17 2.70 -12.16
N HIS A 224 21.31 3.81 -11.43
CA HIS A 224 21.51 3.79 -9.98
C HIS A 224 20.32 3.14 -9.25
N VAL A 225 19.10 3.55 -9.57
CA VAL A 225 17.87 3.03 -8.95
C VAL A 225 17.64 1.55 -9.29
N LEU A 226 18.16 1.07 -10.42
CA LEU A 226 18.19 -0.34 -10.81
C LEU A 226 19.25 -1.15 -10.03
N GLY A 227 20.22 -0.48 -9.44
CA GLY A 227 21.35 -1.12 -8.79
C GLY A 227 22.48 -1.54 -9.74
N ASN A 228 22.40 -1.16 -11.02
CA ASN A 228 23.40 -1.52 -12.03
C ASN A 228 24.66 -0.65 -11.90
N LYS A 229 24.49 0.65 -11.70
CA LYS A 229 25.59 1.61 -11.58
C LYS A 229 25.33 2.55 -10.38
N PRO A 230 25.90 2.26 -9.21
CA PRO A 230 25.66 3.06 -8.02
C PRO A 230 26.23 4.48 -8.18
N LEU A 231 25.39 5.48 -7.87
CA LEU A 231 25.79 6.85 -7.72
C LEU A 231 26.07 7.13 -6.22
N PRO A 232 26.96 8.07 -5.91
CA PRO A 232 27.29 8.38 -4.52
C PRO A 232 26.08 9.01 -3.81
N PHE A 233 25.76 8.52 -2.64
CA PHE A 233 24.80 9.15 -1.75
C PHE A 233 25.43 10.42 -1.14
N TYR A 234 24.60 11.45 -0.99
CA TYR A 234 25.04 12.66 -0.32
C TYR A 234 25.17 12.40 1.20
N THR A 235 26.28 12.83 1.76
CA THR A 235 26.50 12.86 3.21
C THR A 235 27.05 14.23 3.57
N GLY A 236 26.37 14.95 4.45
CA GLY A 236 26.71 16.31 4.81
C GLY A 236 25.53 17.08 5.39
N SER A 237 25.55 18.39 5.25
CA SER A 237 24.50 19.27 5.72
C SER A 237 23.75 19.93 4.57
N LEU A 238 22.43 20.00 4.68
CA LEU A 238 21.57 20.80 3.80
C LEU A 238 21.28 22.13 4.48
N GLU A 239 21.69 23.21 3.83
CA GLU A 239 21.32 24.55 4.27
C GLU A 239 19.94 24.91 3.75
N VAL A 240 19.04 25.26 4.66
CA VAL A 240 17.65 25.61 4.32
C VAL A 240 17.39 27.06 4.76
N ARG A 241 16.91 27.89 3.84
CA ARG A 241 16.48 29.27 4.11
C ARG A 241 15.08 29.51 3.55
N ASN A 242 14.17 29.92 4.39
CA ASN A 242 12.76 30.13 4.03
C ASN A 242 12.17 28.91 3.28
N GLY A 243 12.43 27.71 3.78
CA GLY A 243 11.97 26.46 3.21
C GLY A 243 12.69 26.02 1.93
N GLN A 244 13.63 26.79 1.39
CA GLN A 244 14.40 26.41 0.20
C GLN A 244 15.73 25.77 0.59
N ILE A 245 16.08 24.67 -0.05
CA ILE A 245 17.39 24.05 0.07
C ILE A 245 18.35 24.82 -0.83
N LEU A 246 19.45 25.32 -0.27
CA LEU A 246 20.43 26.14 -0.98
C LEU A 246 21.52 25.32 -1.68
N ASN A 247 21.68 24.07 -1.31
CA ASN A 247 22.67 23.20 -1.91
C ASN A 247 22.32 22.93 -3.39
N THR A 248 23.23 23.27 -4.30
CA THR A 248 23.03 23.14 -5.76
C THR A 248 23.62 21.86 -6.35
N ASP A 249 24.56 21.24 -5.64
CA ASP A 249 25.29 20.05 -6.09
C ASP A 249 24.68 18.76 -5.49
N ILE A 250 23.37 18.70 -5.49
CA ILE A 250 22.61 17.54 -5.00
C ILE A 250 21.40 17.27 -5.87
N THR A 251 20.98 16.01 -5.88
CA THR A 251 19.72 15.60 -6.51
C THR A 251 18.82 14.94 -5.49
N LEU A 252 17.60 15.41 -5.37
CA LEU A 252 16.59 14.89 -4.47
C LEU A 252 15.63 13.99 -5.24
N LEU A 253 15.54 12.74 -4.82
CA LEU A 253 14.60 11.76 -5.34
C LEU A 253 13.52 11.48 -4.30
N HIS A 254 12.28 11.35 -4.75
CA HIS A 254 11.17 10.87 -3.95
C HIS A 254 10.32 9.89 -4.76
N ALA A 255 9.96 8.76 -4.16
CA ALA A 255 9.13 7.73 -4.79
C ALA A 255 9.63 7.31 -6.18
N ARG A 256 10.96 7.14 -6.36
CA ARG A 256 11.62 6.80 -7.63
C ARG A 256 11.36 7.81 -8.75
N SER A 257 11.26 9.08 -8.41
CA SER A 257 11.17 10.20 -9.37
C SER A 257 12.01 11.38 -8.89
N PHE A 258 12.41 12.24 -9.82
CA PHE A 258 13.01 13.53 -9.44
C PHE A 258 12.00 14.37 -8.69
N ALA A 259 12.41 14.89 -7.54
CA ALA A 259 11.59 15.77 -6.72
C ALA A 259 11.73 17.21 -7.19
N ASP A 260 10.61 17.86 -7.52
CA ASP A 260 10.58 19.24 -7.97
C ASP A 260 10.00 20.17 -6.90
N SER A 261 10.42 21.45 -6.94
CA SER A 261 9.88 22.51 -6.08
C SER A 261 9.89 22.14 -4.59
N VAL A 262 10.97 21.47 -4.16
CA VAL A 262 11.08 20.98 -2.79
C VAL A 262 11.10 22.12 -1.79
N ARG A 263 10.29 22.00 -0.76
CA ARG A 263 10.20 22.93 0.37
C ARG A 263 10.32 22.17 1.69
N VAL A 264 11.06 22.73 2.61
CA VAL A 264 11.15 22.23 3.98
C VAL A 264 10.22 23.05 4.86
N LYS A 265 9.33 22.39 5.56
CA LYS A 265 8.33 23.00 6.44
C LYS A 265 8.45 22.45 7.86
N GLU A 266 7.98 23.25 8.82
CA GLU A 266 7.96 22.91 10.25
C GLU A 266 6.54 23.10 10.80
N GLY A 267 6.07 22.17 11.62
CA GLY A 267 4.78 22.26 12.29
C GLY A 267 3.59 22.43 11.35
N LYS A 268 2.80 23.47 11.55
CA LYS A 268 1.64 23.79 10.70
C LYS A 268 2.06 24.69 9.53
N GLU A 269 2.81 24.14 8.57
CA GLU A 269 3.18 24.80 7.30
C GLU A 269 4.11 26.02 7.38
N VAL A 270 4.78 26.24 8.50
CA VAL A 270 5.80 27.29 8.61
C VAL A 270 7.04 26.90 7.80
N LEU A 271 7.61 27.83 7.05
CA LEU A 271 8.83 27.60 6.29
C LEU A 271 10.02 27.46 7.23
N PHE A 272 10.70 26.32 7.14
CA PHE A 272 11.86 26.04 7.98
C PHE A 272 13.09 26.83 7.50
N SER A 273 13.91 27.31 8.45
CA SER A 273 15.23 27.86 8.19
C SER A 273 16.21 27.26 9.19
N GLY A 274 17.29 26.70 8.70
CA GLY A 274 18.30 26.02 9.52
C GLY A 274 19.06 24.98 8.71
N THR A 275 19.74 24.06 9.40
CA THR A 275 20.55 23.02 8.79
C THR A 275 19.95 21.66 9.07
N LEU A 276 19.88 20.81 8.05
CA LEU A 276 19.46 19.41 8.17
C LEU A 276 20.64 18.49 7.87
N SER A 277 20.89 17.50 8.72
CA SER A 277 21.93 16.50 8.48
C SER A 277 21.44 15.46 7.47
N VAL A 278 22.34 15.04 6.58
CA VAL A 278 22.10 13.91 5.66
C VAL A 278 23.23 12.89 5.86
N ARG A 279 22.84 11.65 6.05
CA ARG A 279 23.76 10.53 6.16
C ARG A 279 23.37 9.44 5.16
N ASP A 280 24.29 9.06 4.30
CA ASP A 280 24.06 8.03 3.27
C ASP A 280 22.77 8.27 2.47
N GLY A 281 22.58 9.52 2.02
CA GLY A 281 21.43 9.92 1.24
C GLY A 281 20.10 10.04 2.01
N ARG A 282 20.09 9.82 3.32
CA ARG A 282 18.89 9.92 4.17
C ARG A 282 18.94 11.20 4.99
N ILE A 283 17.87 11.97 4.89
CA ILE A 283 17.72 13.22 5.66
C ILE A 283 17.34 12.87 7.10
N GLU A 284 18.15 13.28 8.05
CA GLU A 284 17.86 13.19 9.47
C GLU A 284 16.96 14.36 9.87
N LEU A 285 15.66 14.12 9.97
CA LEU A 285 14.71 15.15 10.38
C LEU A 285 14.69 15.25 11.92
N PRO A 286 14.77 16.46 12.48
CA PRO A 286 14.68 16.64 13.93
C PRO A 286 13.35 16.12 14.45
N MET A 287 13.39 15.14 15.35
CA MET A 287 12.22 14.63 16.04
C MET A 287 11.88 15.54 17.23
N ASN A 288 11.30 16.69 16.97
CA ASN A 288 10.68 17.45 18.04
C ASN A 288 9.16 17.23 17.99
N LYS A 289 8.59 16.67 19.05
CA LYS A 289 7.15 16.32 19.11
C LYS A 289 6.22 17.51 18.85
N GLU A 290 6.68 18.73 19.13
CA GLU A 290 5.89 19.95 18.97
C GLU A 290 6.05 20.60 17.57
N ARG A 291 7.18 20.36 16.90
CA ARG A 291 7.53 21.00 15.62
C ARG A 291 8.21 19.99 14.68
N ALA A 292 7.45 19.04 14.18
CA ALA A 292 7.99 18.09 13.22
C ALA A 292 8.38 18.78 11.91
N VAL A 293 9.64 18.62 11.52
CA VAL A 293 10.14 19.09 10.22
C VAL A 293 9.83 18.06 9.15
N TYR A 294 9.37 18.49 7.99
CA TYR A 294 9.04 17.63 6.87
C TYR A 294 9.30 18.31 5.53
N LEU A 295 9.47 17.51 4.49
CA LEU A 295 9.64 17.99 3.13
C LEU A 295 8.31 17.90 2.37
N THR A 296 8.05 18.88 1.53
CA THR A 296 6.96 18.89 0.53
C THR A 296 7.53 19.23 -0.82
N GLY A 297 6.86 18.84 -1.87
CA GLY A 297 7.24 19.16 -3.24
C GLY A 297 6.47 18.33 -4.24
N LYS A 298 6.82 18.45 -5.51
CA LYS A 298 6.17 17.69 -6.58
C LYS A 298 6.98 16.45 -6.90
N SER A 299 6.31 15.29 -6.84
CA SER A 299 6.86 14.00 -7.26
C SER A 299 5.76 13.11 -7.84
N LEU A 300 6.14 12.01 -8.46
CA LEU A 300 5.18 10.99 -8.85
C LEU A 300 4.56 10.36 -7.60
N LEU A 301 3.28 10.09 -7.66
CA LEU A 301 2.56 9.41 -6.59
C LEU A 301 2.56 7.90 -6.82
N HIS A 302 2.45 7.14 -5.77
CA HIS A 302 2.24 5.69 -5.78
C HIS A 302 1.19 5.27 -4.75
N SER A 303 0.72 4.02 -4.83
CA SER A 303 -0.24 3.43 -3.87
C SER A 303 -1.55 4.24 -3.73
N ALA A 304 -2.08 4.36 -2.53
CA ALA A 304 -3.36 5.03 -2.25
C ALA A 304 -3.42 6.50 -2.70
N PRO A 305 -2.39 7.35 -2.52
CA PRO A 305 -2.40 8.72 -3.03
C PRO A 305 -2.59 8.81 -4.55
N LEU A 306 -1.95 7.94 -5.34
CA LEU A 306 -2.15 7.90 -6.80
C LEU A 306 -3.59 7.53 -7.15
N SER A 307 -4.15 6.52 -6.49
CA SER A 307 -5.54 6.12 -6.69
C SER A 307 -6.50 7.25 -6.31
N THR A 308 -6.24 7.96 -5.22
CA THR A 308 -7.04 9.11 -4.79
C THR A 308 -7.08 10.21 -5.85
N GLU A 309 -5.93 10.55 -6.44
CA GLU A 309 -5.87 11.53 -7.52
C GLU A 309 -6.56 11.03 -8.80
N ALA A 310 -6.47 9.74 -9.11
CA ALA A 310 -7.20 9.15 -10.24
C ALA A 310 -8.72 9.26 -10.06
N PHE A 311 -9.21 9.05 -8.84
CA PHE A 311 -10.64 9.11 -8.54
C PHE A 311 -11.21 10.53 -8.59
N LYS A 312 -10.39 11.59 -8.52
CA LYS A 312 -10.80 12.96 -8.82
C LYS A 312 -11.07 13.22 -10.32
N LYS A 313 -10.59 12.35 -11.21
CA LYS A 313 -10.69 12.49 -12.67
C LYS A 313 -11.97 11.86 -13.25
N GLY A 314 -13.04 11.78 -12.48
CA GLY A 314 -14.34 11.28 -12.87
C GLY A 314 -15.45 12.31 -12.72
N PHE A 315 -16.71 11.90 -12.90
CA PHE A 315 -17.90 12.76 -12.76
C PHE A 315 -18.03 13.41 -11.37
N LEU A 316 -17.47 12.81 -10.33
CA LEU A 316 -17.54 13.31 -8.97
C LEU A 316 -16.53 14.43 -8.68
N GLY A 317 -15.56 14.68 -9.59
CA GLY A 317 -14.52 15.69 -9.38
C GLY A 317 -13.80 15.50 -8.02
N ASP A 318 -13.66 16.58 -7.27
CA ASP A 318 -12.97 16.54 -5.98
C ASP A 318 -13.60 15.63 -4.93
N TRP A 319 -14.91 15.36 -5.02
CA TRP A 319 -15.57 14.40 -4.14
C TRP A 319 -15.09 12.96 -4.34
N GLY A 320 -14.59 12.64 -5.53
CA GLY A 320 -14.01 11.33 -5.82
C GLY A 320 -12.84 10.96 -4.90
N GLN A 321 -12.11 11.94 -4.35
CA GLN A 321 -11.01 11.69 -3.43
C GLN A 321 -11.39 10.91 -2.16
N PHE A 322 -12.63 10.97 -1.74
CA PHE A 322 -13.09 10.30 -0.51
C PHE A 322 -13.42 8.82 -0.72
N ILE A 323 -13.61 8.38 -1.97
CA ILE A 323 -13.92 6.98 -2.27
C ILE A 323 -12.77 6.06 -1.86
N ILE A 324 -11.53 6.43 -2.19
CA ILE A 324 -10.36 5.59 -1.89
C ILE A 324 -10.11 5.44 -0.38
N PRO A 325 -10.01 6.51 0.43
CA PRO A 325 -9.85 6.37 1.88
C PRO A 325 -10.98 5.57 2.54
N PHE A 326 -12.23 5.80 2.10
CA PHE A 326 -13.38 5.07 2.62
C PHE A 326 -13.35 3.59 2.23
N SER A 327 -13.08 3.29 0.96
CA SER A 327 -12.94 1.90 0.50
C SER A 327 -11.76 1.20 1.20
N LEU A 328 -10.62 1.89 1.33
CA LEU A 328 -9.45 1.35 2.01
C LEU A 328 -9.73 1.04 3.49
N LEU A 329 -10.48 1.93 4.17
CA LEU A 329 -10.94 1.68 5.53
C LEU A 329 -11.70 0.35 5.62
N LEU A 330 -12.66 0.12 4.73
CA LEU A 330 -13.48 -1.07 4.75
C LEU A 330 -12.69 -2.34 4.33
N PHE A 331 -11.90 -2.26 3.24
CA PHE A 331 -11.09 -3.37 2.73
C PHE A 331 -10.01 -3.79 3.74
N ALA A 332 -9.20 -2.85 4.21
CA ALA A 332 -8.11 -3.17 5.12
C ALA A 332 -8.61 -3.63 6.50
N PHE A 333 -9.73 -3.06 6.97
CA PHE A 333 -10.34 -3.48 8.23
C PHE A 333 -10.94 -4.89 8.13
N SER A 334 -11.62 -5.25 7.01
CA SER A 334 -12.11 -6.61 6.78
C SER A 334 -10.97 -7.63 6.71
N THR A 335 -9.86 -7.28 6.08
CA THR A 335 -8.64 -8.10 6.05
C THR A 335 -8.11 -8.36 7.46
N THR A 336 -8.02 -7.31 8.29
CA THR A 336 -7.58 -7.47 9.70
C THR A 336 -8.50 -8.40 10.48
N ILE A 337 -9.80 -8.30 10.29
CA ILE A 337 -10.78 -9.19 10.93
C ILE A 337 -10.55 -10.65 10.48
N ALA A 338 -10.35 -10.90 9.19
CA ALA A 338 -10.10 -12.24 8.65
C ALA A 338 -8.79 -12.83 9.20
N TRP A 339 -7.71 -12.06 9.21
CA TRP A 339 -6.42 -12.51 9.73
C TRP A 339 -6.43 -12.78 11.24
N SER A 340 -7.26 -12.09 12.00
CA SER A 340 -7.47 -12.42 13.43
C SER A 340 -8.00 -13.84 13.61
N TYR A 341 -8.87 -14.29 12.72
CA TYR A 341 -9.39 -15.65 12.71
C TYR A 341 -8.33 -16.69 12.31
N TYR A 342 -7.47 -16.37 11.31
CA TYR A 342 -6.39 -17.30 10.92
C TYR A 342 -5.44 -17.55 12.08
N GLY A 343 -5.03 -16.51 12.79
CA GLY A 343 -4.20 -16.62 13.98
C GLY A 343 -4.89 -17.37 15.13
N ASP A 344 -6.18 -17.13 15.35
CA ASP A 344 -7.00 -17.88 16.31
C ASP A 344 -6.97 -19.40 16.03
N ARG A 345 -7.15 -19.81 14.76
CA ARG A 345 -7.08 -21.23 14.38
C ARG A 345 -5.68 -21.82 14.60
N ALA A 346 -4.64 -21.04 14.32
CA ALA A 346 -3.26 -21.45 14.53
C ALA A 346 -2.93 -21.62 16.03
N VAL A 347 -3.36 -20.68 16.87
CA VAL A 347 -3.23 -20.75 18.33
C VAL A 347 -4.00 -21.94 18.90
N THR A 348 -5.23 -22.15 18.42
CA THR A 348 -6.05 -23.31 18.82
C THR A 348 -5.37 -24.63 18.49
N TYR A 349 -4.70 -24.72 17.33
CA TYR A 349 -3.96 -25.91 16.91
C TYR A 349 -2.74 -26.19 17.82
N LEU A 350 -1.99 -25.15 18.19
CA LEU A 350 -0.73 -25.30 18.94
C LEU A 350 -0.97 -25.50 20.44
N TRP A 351 -1.83 -24.70 21.04
CA TRP A 351 -2.00 -24.63 22.49
C TRP A 351 -3.43 -24.85 22.99
N GLY A 352 -4.39 -25.00 22.08
CA GLY A 352 -5.80 -25.19 22.41
C GLY A 352 -6.58 -23.91 22.61
N THR A 353 -7.88 -24.03 22.78
CA THR A 353 -8.85 -22.91 22.81
C THR A 353 -8.66 -21.97 24.02
N LYS A 354 -8.02 -22.45 25.10
CA LYS A 354 -7.76 -21.65 26.33
C LYS A 354 -6.94 -20.42 26.05
N TYR A 355 -5.99 -20.47 25.11
CA TYR A 355 -5.06 -19.38 24.83
C TYR A 355 -5.57 -18.40 23.78
N VAL A 356 -6.68 -18.69 23.13
CA VAL A 356 -7.28 -17.82 22.10
C VAL A 356 -7.62 -16.42 22.63
N ARG A 357 -8.14 -16.33 23.88
CA ARG A 357 -8.44 -15.03 24.48
C ARG A 357 -7.18 -14.17 24.67
N ILE A 358 -6.08 -14.80 25.08
CA ILE A 358 -4.79 -14.10 25.25
C ILE A 358 -4.30 -13.61 23.88
N TYR A 359 -4.37 -14.44 22.86
CA TYR A 359 -4.04 -14.06 21.50
C TYR A 359 -4.89 -12.87 21.02
N HIS A 360 -6.22 -12.88 21.22
CA HIS A 360 -7.09 -11.78 20.85
C HIS A 360 -6.69 -10.46 21.50
N VAL A 361 -6.36 -10.47 22.81
CA VAL A 361 -5.91 -9.28 23.52
C VAL A 361 -4.61 -8.75 22.91
N ILE A 362 -3.61 -9.63 22.70
CA ILE A 362 -2.34 -9.24 22.10
C ILE A 362 -2.55 -8.71 20.68
N TYR A 363 -3.44 -9.34 19.90
CA TYR A 363 -3.76 -8.93 18.53
C TYR A 363 -4.39 -7.52 18.48
N ILE A 364 -5.35 -7.24 19.37
CA ILE A 364 -6.02 -5.94 19.46
C ILE A 364 -5.04 -4.85 19.91
N VAL A 365 -4.20 -5.14 20.91
CA VAL A 365 -3.18 -4.20 21.38
C VAL A 365 -2.11 -3.97 20.31
N GLY A 366 -1.70 -5.01 19.61
CA GLY A 366 -0.72 -4.88 18.52
C GLY A 366 -1.27 -4.20 17.28
N PHE A 367 -2.58 -4.11 17.13
CA PHE A 367 -3.23 -3.37 16.07
C PHE A 367 -3.25 -1.85 16.33
N PHE A 368 -3.31 -1.42 17.61
CA PHE A 368 -3.21 -0.01 18.02
C PHE A 368 -1.80 0.56 17.78
#